data_0e6daafa1adb9e987dd27853609f0c18
#
_entry.id   0e6daafa1adb9e987dd27853609f0c18
#
_cell.length_a   1.000
_cell.length_b   1.000
_cell.length_c   1.000
_cell.angle_alpha   90.00
_cell.angle_beta   90.00
_cell.angle_gamma   90.00
#
_symmetry.space_group_name_H-M   'P 1'
#
loop_
_entity.id
_entity.type
_entity.pdbx_description
1 polymer ?
#
loop_
_entity_poly.entity_id
_entity_poly.type
_entity_poly.pdbx_seq_one_letter_code
_entity_poly.pdbx_strand_id
1 'polypeptide(L)'
;MNNIKLKKIFPNKIRSQLFAVYVLTFTAIIVIISSVLIVLLSNLMIDKIGASMLDLLKQIGERANAIKNSSITISNLYRINPSLISALADKPNDIKEKELKVKLDDMKKNLDMVFSEVGIAFDVVVIGDNGFCYSSQSGDNYDFASVKNQLWYKTISENKDDITFISSFRDSFGSKKKK
;
A
#
# COMPACT_ATOMS: atom_id res chain seq x y z
N MET A 1 3.01 45.90 -63.27
CA MET A 1 2.24 47.16 -63.41
C MET A 1 0.77 46.85 -63.17
N ASN A 2 0.27 46.62 -61.94
CA ASN A 2 -1.20 46.56 -61.68
C ASN A 2 -1.57 46.68 -60.19
N ASN A 3 -0.68 47.17 -59.32
CA ASN A 3 -0.97 47.32 -57.85
C ASN A 3 -1.55 48.69 -57.42
N ILE A 4 -1.85 49.57 -58.41
CA ILE A 4 -2.22 50.96 -58.07
C ILE A 4 -3.75 51.17 -58.10
N LYS A 5 -4.53 50.31 -58.73
CA LYS A 5 -5.99 50.49 -58.88
C LYS A 5 -6.85 50.03 -57.71
N LEU A 6 -6.39 49.10 -56.88
CA LEU A 6 -7.17 48.60 -55.71
C LEU A 6 -7.19 49.59 -54.51
N LYS A 7 -6.22 50.48 -54.44
CA LYS A 7 -6.11 51.43 -53.32
C LYS A 7 -7.15 52.56 -53.39
N LYS A 8 -7.83 52.74 -54.54
CA LYS A 8 -8.79 53.85 -54.78
C LYS A 8 -10.26 53.44 -54.60
N ILE A 9 -10.57 52.15 -54.42
CA ILE A 9 -11.97 51.68 -54.35
C ILE A 9 -12.54 51.68 -52.95
N PHE A 10 -11.70 51.55 -51.90
CA PHE A 10 -12.19 51.57 -50.54
C PHE A 10 -11.50 52.67 -49.73
N PRO A 11 -12.25 53.64 -49.16
CA PRO A 11 -11.70 54.65 -48.26
C PRO A 11 -11.10 53.93 -47.02
N ASN A 12 -10.01 54.45 -46.50
CA ASN A 12 -9.26 53.82 -45.37
C ASN A 12 -10.15 53.46 -44.18
N LYS A 13 -11.24 54.14 -43.94
CA LYS A 13 -12.26 53.83 -42.94
C LYS A 13 -12.98 52.52 -43.17
N ILE A 14 -13.38 52.21 -44.41
CA ILE A 14 -14.08 50.98 -44.74
C ILE A 14 -13.14 49.77 -44.64
N ARG A 15 -11.88 49.93 -45.01
CA ARG A 15 -10.85 48.87 -44.89
C ARG A 15 -10.57 48.54 -43.43
N SER A 16 -10.49 49.51 -42.56
CA SER A 16 -10.28 49.31 -41.15
C SER A 16 -11.50 48.66 -40.47
N GLN A 17 -12.72 49.07 -40.89
CA GLN A 17 -13.95 48.41 -40.37
C GLN A 17 -14.07 46.95 -40.81
N LEU A 18 -13.79 46.63 -42.07
CA LEU A 18 -13.77 45.26 -42.57
C LEU A 18 -12.74 44.41 -41.80
N PHE A 19 -11.53 44.91 -41.62
CA PHE A 19 -10.49 44.23 -40.88
C PHE A 19 -10.91 43.97 -39.41
N ALA A 20 -11.49 44.95 -38.74
CA ALA A 20 -11.99 44.82 -37.36
C ALA A 20 -13.08 43.73 -37.27
N VAL A 21 -14.03 43.71 -38.22
CA VAL A 21 -15.07 42.68 -38.28
C VAL A 21 -14.46 41.29 -38.46
N TYR A 22 -13.49 41.12 -39.38
CA TYR A 22 -12.82 39.85 -39.59
C TYR A 22 -12.06 39.36 -38.34
N VAL A 23 -11.33 40.25 -37.68
CA VAL A 23 -10.62 39.89 -36.44
C VAL A 23 -11.59 39.50 -35.33
N LEU A 24 -12.68 40.22 -35.19
CA LEU A 24 -13.67 39.96 -34.16
C LEU A 24 -14.41 38.65 -34.39
N THR A 25 -14.81 38.36 -35.63
CA THR A 25 -15.46 37.07 -35.99
C THR A 25 -14.50 35.89 -35.81
N PHE A 26 -13.24 36.05 -36.23
CA PHE A 26 -12.25 34.99 -36.08
C PHE A 26 -11.94 34.69 -34.62
N THR A 27 -11.81 35.75 -33.82
CA THR A 27 -11.60 35.59 -32.35
C THR A 27 -12.80 34.94 -31.69
N ALA A 28 -14.02 35.31 -32.05
CA ALA A 28 -15.23 34.68 -31.52
C ALA A 28 -15.30 33.17 -31.84
N ILE A 29 -14.96 32.78 -33.07
CA ILE A 29 -14.90 31.38 -33.48
C ILE A 29 -13.85 30.60 -32.65
N ILE A 30 -12.66 31.17 -32.44
CA ILE A 30 -11.61 30.51 -31.64
C ILE A 30 -12.08 30.32 -30.19
N VAL A 31 -12.72 31.33 -29.60
CA VAL A 31 -13.23 31.23 -28.22
C VAL A 31 -14.28 30.14 -28.10
N ILE A 32 -15.20 30.06 -29.06
CA ILE A 32 -16.24 29.00 -29.05
C ILE A 32 -15.60 27.60 -29.17
N ILE A 33 -14.69 27.39 -30.13
CA ILE A 33 -14.03 26.11 -30.31
C ILE A 33 -13.22 25.73 -29.06
N SER A 34 -12.47 26.66 -28.49
CA SER A 34 -11.69 26.44 -27.28
C SER A 34 -12.57 26.05 -26.09
N SER A 35 -13.71 26.73 -25.93
CA SER A 35 -14.66 26.42 -24.85
C SER A 35 -15.23 25.01 -24.99
N VAL A 36 -15.62 24.61 -26.20
CA VAL A 36 -16.13 23.24 -26.46
C VAL A 36 -15.06 22.20 -26.21
N LEU A 37 -13.83 22.44 -26.64
CA LEU A 37 -12.71 21.52 -26.41
C LEU A 37 -12.40 21.36 -24.92
N ILE A 38 -12.40 22.44 -24.14
CA ILE A 38 -12.16 22.39 -22.69
C ILE A 38 -13.23 21.53 -21.99
N VAL A 39 -14.50 21.73 -22.33
CA VAL A 39 -15.59 20.94 -21.75
C VAL A 39 -15.47 19.47 -22.10
N LEU A 40 -15.21 19.13 -23.36
CA LEU A 40 -15.04 17.75 -23.82
C LEU A 40 -13.83 17.08 -23.14
N LEU A 41 -12.68 17.75 -23.09
CA LEU A 41 -11.49 17.23 -22.44
C LEU A 41 -11.70 17.03 -20.93
N SER A 42 -12.35 17.99 -20.26
CA SER A 42 -12.65 17.88 -18.84
C SER A 42 -13.54 16.67 -18.50
N ASN A 43 -14.60 16.45 -19.28
CA ASN A 43 -15.49 15.31 -19.10
C ASN A 43 -14.76 13.98 -19.33
N LEU A 44 -14.00 13.86 -20.42
CA LEU A 44 -13.20 12.67 -20.70
C LEU A 44 -12.14 12.39 -19.62
N MET A 45 -11.50 13.43 -19.10
CA MET A 45 -10.53 13.27 -18.02
C MET A 45 -11.18 12.81 -16.73
N ILE A 46 -12.31 13.40 -16.34
CA ILE A 46 -13.04 13.04 -15.12
C ILE A 46 -13.49 11.58 -15.18
N ASP A 47 -14.08 11.15 -16.28
CA ASP A 47 -14.54 9.77 -16.45
C ASP A 47 -13.36 8.78 -16.43
N LYS A 48 -12.28 9.10 -17.13
CA LYS A 48 -11.11 8.22 -17.20
C LYS A 48 -10.35 8.13 -15.87
N ILE A 49 -10.20 9.26 -15.17
CA ILE A 49 -9.57 9.29 -13.85
C ILE A 49 -10.46 8.57 -12.84
N GLY A 50 -11.77 8.78 -12.87
CA GLY A 50 -12.72 8.13 -11.99
C GLY A 50 -12.70 6.61 -12.14
N ALA A 51 -12.75 6.10 -13.37
CA ALA A 51 -12.65 4.67 -13.66
C ALA A 51 -11.30 4.08 -13.20
N SER A 52 -10.19 4.77 -13.50
CA SER A 52 -8.85 4.33 -13.07
C SER A 52 -8.70 4.32 -11.55
N MET A 53 -9.27 5.29 -10.83
CA MET A 53 -9.27 5.29 -9.37
C MET A 53 -10.09 4.14 -8.78
N LEU A 54 -11.24 3.83 -9.35
CA LEU A 54 -12.06 2.69 -8.92
C LEU A 54 -11.31 1.36 -9.09
N ASP A 55 -10.66 1.16 -10.22
CA ASP A 55 -9.83 -0.03 -10.48
C ASP A 55 -8.67 -0.13 -9.49
N LEU A 56 -8.02 0.98 -9.19
CA LEU A 56 -6.92 1.04 -8.22
C LEU A 56 -7.41 0.71 -6.80
N LEU A 57 -8.55 1.25 -6.39
CA LEU A 57 -9.16 0.93 -5.10
C LEU A 57 -9.55 -0.54 -5.00
N LYS A 58 -10.08 -1.13 -6.07
CA LYS A 58 -10.39 -2.56 -6.14
C LYS A 58 -9.13 -3.41 -5.99
N GLN A 59 -8.06 -3.10 -6.72
CA GLN A 59 -6.77 -3.79 -6.60
C GLN A 59 -6.19 -3.69 -5.19
N ILE A 60 -6.27 -2.52 -4.54
CA ILE A 60 -5.84 -2.34 -3.15
C ILE A 60 -6.67 -3.23 -2.22
N GLY A 61 -7.98 -3.27 -2.40
CA GLY A 61 -8.87 -4.11 -1.61
C GLY A 61 -8.57 -5.61 -1.77
N GLU A 62 -8.36 -6.08 -2.99
CA GLU A 62 -7.98 -7.46 -3.28
C GLU A 62 -6.62 -7.82 -2.66
N ARG A 63 -5.64 -6.92 -2.75
CA ARG A 63 -4.32 -7.11 -2.16
C ARG A 63 -4.37 -7.12 -0.63
N ALA A 64 -5.17 -6.26 0.00
CA ALA A 64 -5.39 -6.25 1.43
C ALA A 64 -6.03 -7.57 1.92
N ASN A 65 -7.01 -8.09 1.19
CA ASN A 65 -7.62 -9.39 1.48
C ASN A 65 -6.64 -10.55 1.30
N ALA A 66 -5.79 -10.52 0.29
CA ALA A 66 -4.73 -11.52 0.10
C ALA A 66 -3.75 -11.52 1.27
N ILE A 67 -3.28 -10.36 1.72
CA ILE A 67 -2.40 -10.23 2.89
C ILE A 67 -3.09 -10.77 4.14
N LYS A 68 -4.34 -10.41 4.38
CA LYS A 68 -5.13 -10.91 5.51
C LYS A 68 -5.21 -12.44 5.52
N ASN A 69 -5.59 -13.04 4.40
CA ASN A 69 -5.74 -14.49 4.29
C ASN A 69 -4.40 -15.21 4.45
N SER A 70 -3.33 -14.66 3.89
CA SER A 70 -1.98 -15.19 4.06
C SER A 70 -1.52 -15.13 5.51
N SER A 71 -1.80 -14.03 6.20
CA SER A 71 -1.48 -13.87 7.63
C SER A 71 -2.21 -14.90 8.49
N ILE A 72 -3.48 -15.16 8.20
CA ILE A 72 -4.27 -16.22 8.87
C ILE A 72 -3.66 -17.60 8.60
N THR A 73 -3.31 -17.89 7.37
CA THR A 73 -2.71 -19.16 6.97
C THR A 73 -1.38 -19.39 7.68
N ILE A 74 -0.49 -18.38 7.67
CA ILE A 74 0.80 -18.45 8.36
C ILE A 74 0.61 -18.66 9.86
N SER A 75 -0.27 -17.88 10.48
CA SER A 75 -0.57 -18.00 11.91
C SER A 75 -1.07 -19.42 12.26
N ASN A 76 -1.98 -19.98 11.46
CA ASN A 76 -2.48 -21.31 11.68
C ASN A 76 -1.39 -22.37 11.53
N LEU A 77 -0.47 -22.27 10.56
CA LEU A 77 0.64 -23.19 10.39
C LEU A 77 1.57 -23.23 11.61
N TYR A 78 1.86 -22.07 12.20
CA TYR A 78 2.62 -22.01 13.45
C TYR A 78 1.81 -22.57 14.62
N ARG A 79 0.53 -22.25 14.72
CA ARG A 79 -0.36 -22.68 15.81
C ARG A 79 -0.54 -24.20 15.88
N ILE A 80 -0.59 -24.89 14.74
CA ILE A 80 -0.73 -26.36 14.69
C ILE A 80 0.59 -27.11 14.76
N ASN A 81 1.74 -26.42 14.84
CA ASN A 81 3.05 -27.08 14.91
C ASN A 81 3.23 -27.78 16.27
N PRO A 82 3.33 -29.14 16.29
CA PRO A 82 3.37 -29.88 17.56
C PRO A 82 4.58 -29.54 18.43
N SER A 83 5.73 -29.26 17.79
CA SER A 83 6.96 -28.91 18.51
C SER A 83 6.82 -27.54 19.18
N LEU A 84 6.12 -26.60 18.54
CA LEU A 84 5.85 -25.29 19.10
C LEU A 84 4.82 -25.36 20.23
N ILE A 85 3.75 -26.14 20.07
CA ILE A 85 2.75 -26.38 21.11
C ILE A 85 3.43 -26.94 22.36
N SER A 86 4.28 -27.94 22.20
CA SER A 86 5.02 -28.54 23.34
C SER A 86 5.93 -27.52 24.01
N ALA A 87 6.63 -26.67 23.27
CA ALA A 87 7.51 -25.66 23.81
C ALA A 87 6.77 -24.50 24.52
N LEU A 88 5.53 -24.22 24.10
CA LEU A 88 4.66 -23.23 24.74
C LEU A 88 4.01 -23.79 26.03
N ALA A 89 3.78 -25.11 26.09
CA ALA A 89 3.28 -25.76 27.29
C ALA A 89 4.37 -25.83 28.38
N ASP A 90 5.54 -26.38 28.00
CA ASP A 90 6.68 -26.52 28.89
C ASP A 90 7.92 -25.91 28.26
N LYS A 91 8.54 -24.94 28.93
CA LYS A 91 9.76 -24.31 28.41
C LYS A 91 10.85 -25.37 28.17
N PRO A 92 11.33 -25.53 26.93
CA PRO A 92 12.37 -26.49 26.62
C PRO A 92 13.68 -26.10 27.29
N ASN A 93 14.54 -27.09 27.57
CA ASN A 93 15.91 -26.84 27.97
C ASN A 93 16.70 -26.19 26.81
N ASP A 94 17.84 -25.58 27.08
CA ASP A 94 18.63 -24.79 26.11
C ASP A 94 18.96 -25.56 24.82
N ILE A 95 19.18 -26.87 24.88
CA ILE A 95 19.49 -27.69 23.72
C ILE A 95 18.27 -27.85 22.84
N LYS A 96 17.13 -28.26 23.43
CA LYS A 96 15.85 -28.41 22.70
C LYS A 96 15.33 -27.07 22.16
N GLU A 97 15.57 -25.99 22.89
CA GLU A 97 15.21 -24.63 22.44
C GLU A 97 15.96 -24.24 21.17
N LYS A 98 17.27 -24.53 21.10
CA LYS A 98 18.08 -24.28 19.90
C LYS A 98 17.61 -25.13 18.71
N GLU A 99 17.36 -26.42 18.93
CA GLU A 99 16.83 -27.30 17.86
C GLU A 99 15.48 -26.82 17.35
N LEU A 100 14.60 -26.39 18.25
CA LEU A 100 13.31 -25.86 17.86
C LEU A 100 13.43 -24.57 17.06
N LYS A 101 14.31 -23.65 17.47
CA LYS A 101 14.55 -22.39 16.71
C LYS A 101 15.05 -22.68 15.29
N VAL A 102 15.94 -23.63 15.11
CA VAL A 102 16.39 -24.05 13.77
C VAL A 102 15.22 -24.58 12.93
N LYS A 103 14.36 -25.42 13.51
CA LYS A 103 13.17 -25.92 12.79
C LYS A 103 12.19 -24.81 12.43
N LEU A 104 12.01 -23.82 13.29
CA LEU A 104 11.14 -22.66 13.02
C LEU A 104 11.75 -21.77 11.94
N ASP A 105 13.08 -21.61 11.91
CA ASP A 105 13.79 -20.87 10.86
C ASP A 105 13.65 -21.57 9.50
N ASP A 106 13.77 -22.89 9.45
CA ASP A 106 13.58 -23.67 8.22
C ASP A 106 12.12 -23.57 7.75
N MET A 107 11.16 -23.61 8.66
CA MET A 107 9.75 -23.40 8.35
C MET A 107 9.51 -21.99 7.78
N LYS A 108 10.13 -20.97 8.38
CA LYS A 108 10.06 -19.59 7.89
C LYS A 108 10.62 -19.47 6.48
N LYS A 109 11.78 -20.05 6.20
CA LYS A 109 12.37 -20.05 4.85
C LYS A 109 11.48 -20.69 3.80
N ASN A 110 10.86 -21.82 4.14
CA ASN A 110 9.94 -22.50 3.23
C ASN A 110 8.69 -21.64 2.96
N LEU A 111 8.15 -20.99 3.98
CA LEU A 111 7.02 -20.09 3.83
C LEU A 111 7.41 -18.83 3.04
N ASP A 112 8.61 -18.29 3.25
CA ASP A 112 9.12 -17.14 2.46
C ASP A 112 9.18 -17.47 0.96
N MET A 113 9.62 -18.68 0.58
CA MET A 113 9.62 -19.09 -0.82
C MET A 113 8.21 -19.08 -1.41
N VAL A 114 7.23 -19.61 -0.68
CA VAL A 114 5.84 -19.68 -1.14
C VAL A 114 5.21 -18.29 -1.23
N PHE A 115 5.38 -17.46 -0.21
CA PHE A 115 4.71 -16.16 -0.14
C PHE A 115 5.44 -15.04 -0.90
N SER A 116 6.73 -15.19 -1.18
CA SER A 116 7.47 -14.27 -2.04
C SER A 116 6.96 -14.23 -3.48
N GLU A 117 6.46 -15.34 -3.99
CA GLU A 117 5.83 -15.41 -5.32
C GLU A 117 4.59 -14.52 -5.42
N VAL A 118 3.90 -14.33 -4.28
CA VAL A 118 2.72 -13.44 -4.18
C VAL A 118 3.11 -12.01 -3.72
N GLY A 119 4.40 -11.74 -3.55
CA GLY A 119 4.91 -10.44 -3.13
C GLY A 119 4.60 -10.09 -1.67
N ILE A 120 4.47 -11.10 -0.80
CA ILE A 120 4.19 -10.94 0.63
C ILE A 120 5.46 -11.27 1.41
N ALA A 121 6.01 -10.28 2.12
CA ALA A 121 7.06 -10.46 3.11
C ALA A 121 6.44 -10.38 4.51
N PHE A 122 6.88 -11.24 5.42
CA PHE A 122 6.39 -11.28 6.79
C PHE A 122 7.49 -11.67 7.77
N ASP A 123 7.33 -11.25 9.01
CA ASP A 123 8.16 -11.68 10.13
C ASP A 123 7.29 -12.39 11.15
N VAL A 124 7.89 -13.35 11.86
CA VAL A 124 7.20 -14.13 12.88
C VAL A 124 7.87 -13.93 14.21
N VAL A 125 7.08 -13.59 15.21
CA VAL A 125 7.49 -13.55 16.60
C VAL A 125 6.54 -14.44 17.39
N VAL A 126 7.10 -15.40 18.12
CA VAL A 126 6.34 -16.27 19.00
C VAL A 126 6.77 -16.00 20.43
N ILE A 127 5.82 -15.74 21.29
CA ILE A 127 6.07 -15.41 22.70
C ILE A 127 5.19 -16.30 23.56
N GLY A 128 5.81 -17.11 24.39
CA GLY A 128 5.14 -17.98 25.34
C GLY A 128 5.09 -17.37 26.75
N ASP A 129 4.02 -17.62 27.47
CA ASP A 129 3.89 -17.19 28.88
C ASP A 129 4.92 -17.83 29.81
N ASN A 130 5.51 -18.97 29.38
CA ASN A 130 6.58 -19.67 30.06
C ASN A 130 7.98 -19.05 29.82
N GLY A 131 8.06 -17.93 29.08
CA GLY A 131 9.28 -17.24 28.75
C GLY A 131 10.01 -17.80 27.51
N PHE A 132 9.41 -18.72 26.76
CA PHE A 132 9.90 -19.10 25.43
C PHE A 132 9.70 -17.92 24.48
N CYS A 133 10.75 -17.59 23.70
CA CYS A 133 10.67 -16.55 22.68
C CYS A 133 11.42 -16.98 21.40
N TYR A 134 10.76 -16.83 20.28
CA TYR A 134 11.32 -17.01 18.95
C TYR A 134 11.04 -15.77 18.11
N SER A 135 12.03 -15.30 17.35
CA SER A 135 11.89 -14.26 16.34
C SER A 135 12.56 -14.71 15.05
N SER A 136 11.90 -14.51 13.93
CA SER A 136 12.45 -14.75 12.60
C SER A 136 13.48 -13.70 12.19
N GLN A 137 13.52 -12.55 12.86
CA GLN A 137 14.56 -11.53 12.66
C GLN A 137 15.79 -11.87 13.50
N SER A 138 16.93 -12.04 12.83
CA SER A 138 18.19 -12.34 13.51
C SER A 138 18.65 -11.16 14.39
N GLY A 139 18.81 -11.41 15.66
CA GLY A 139 19.40 -10.47 16.63
C GLY A 139 18.42 -9.79 17.58
N ASP A 140 17.13 -9.99 17.43
CA ASP A 140 16.12 -9.44 18.34
C ASP A 140 15.89 -10.40 19.52
N ASN A 141 16.44 -10.04 20.67
CA ASN A 141 16.05 -10.65 21.95
C ASN A 141 14.83 -9.89 22.48
N TYR A 142 13.65 -10.49 22.33
CA TYR A 142 12.43 -9.96 22.95
C TYR A 142 12.42 -10.36 24.40
N ASP A 143 12.34 -9.36 25.26
CA ASP A 143 12.07 -9.58 26.67
C ASP A 143 10.55 -9.65 26.88
N PHE A 144 10.05 -10.80 27.31
CA PHE A 144 8.62 -11.01 27.57
C PHE A 144 8.04 -9.96 28.52
N ALA A 145 8.80 -9.50 29.51
CA ALA A 145 8.35 -8.48 30.44
C ALA A 145 8.10 -7.13 29.73
N SER A 146 8.92 -6.79 28.77
CA SER A 146 8.74 -5.57 27.97
C SER A 146 7.55 -5.66 27.02
N VAL A 147 7.31 -6.83 26.45
CA VAL A 147 6.18 -7.10 25.53
C VAL A 147 4.85 -7.04 26.26
N LYS A 148 4.78 -7.62 27.46
CA LYS A 148 3.56 -7.66 28.28
C LYS A 148 3.01 -6.28 28.65
N ASN A 149 3.88 -5.26 28.69
CA ASN A 149 3.51 -3.88 28.98
C ASN A 149 3.01 -3.11 27.75
N GLN A 150 3.09 -3.68 26.55
CA GLN A 150 2.66 -3.02 25.32
C GLN A 150 1.13 -3.02 25.19
N LEU A 151 0.60 -1.93 24.64
CA LEU A 151 -0.85 -1.76 24.47
C LEU A 151 -1.45 -2.87 23.60
N TRP A 152 -0.77 -3.25 22.53
CA TRP A 152 -1.21 -4.30 21.61
C TRP A 152 -1.29 -5.68 22.31
N TYR A 153 -0.35 -6.00 23.20
CA TYR A 153 -0.39 -7.25 23.95
C TYR A 153 -1.62 -7.33 24.86
N LYS A 154 -1.97 -6.23 25.51
CA LYS A 154 -3.20 -6.15 26.32
C LYS A 154 -4.44 -6.39 25.46
N THR A 155 -4.52 -5.77 24.28
CA THR A 155 -5.64 -5.96 23.35
C THR A 155 -5.76 -7.42 22.89
N ILE A 156 -4.63 -8.08 22.59
CA ILE A 156 -4.63 -9.50 22.19
C ILE A 156 -4.98 -10.40 23.38
N SER A 157 -4.47 -10.11 24.58
CA SER A 157 -4.73 -10.93 25.77
C SER A 157 -6.18 -10.91 26.21
N GLU A 158 -6.92 -9.86 25.88
CA GLU A 158 -8.37 -9.76 26.10
C GLU A 158 -9.18 -10.62 25.13
N ASN A 159 -8.66 -10.86 23.92
CA ASN A 159 -9.29 -11.63 22.84
C ASN A 159 -8.58 -12.98 22.63
N LYS A 160 -8.52 -13.81 23.66
CA LYS A 160 -7.67 -15.03 23.73
C LYS A 160 -7.89 -16.07 22.61
N ASP A 161 -9.03 -16.09 21.99
CA ASP A 161 -9.42 -17.16 21.05
C ASP A 161 -9.44 -16.72 19.57
N ASP A 162 -9.13 -15.45 19.26
CA ASP A 162 -9.28 -14.91 17.91
C ASP A 162 -7.99 -14.30 17.37
N ILE A 163 -7.87 -14.30 16.03
CA ILE A 163 -6.79 -13.60 15.34
C ILE A 163 -7.12 -12.12 15.31
N THR A 164 -6.34 -11.32 16.03
CA THR A 164 -6.53 -9.87 16.08
C THR A 164 -5.61 -9.18 15.09
N PHE A 165 -6.18 -8.37 14.19
CA PHE A 165 -5.43 -7.51 13.28
C PHE A 165 -5.26 -6.13 13.89
N ILE A 166 -4.01 -5.69 14.04
CA ILE A 166 -3.68 -4.37 14.60
C ILE A 166 -3.07 -3.53 13.49
N SER A 167 -3.72 -2.41 13.17
CA SER A 167 -3.25 -1.46 12.16
C SER A 167 -2.21 -0.52 12.75
N SER A 168 -0.99 -0.62 12.33
CA SER A 168 0.17 0.19 12.68
C SER A 168 0.87 -0.17 13.98
N PHE A 169 1.95 -0.91 13.81
CA PHE A 169 3.05 -1.01 14.76
C PHE A 169 4.13 0.01 14.38
N ARG A 170 4.21 1.13 15.04
CA ARG A 170 5.44 1.91 15.09
C ARG A 170 6.30 1.39 16.24
N ASP A 171 7.41 0.72 15.89
CA ASP A 171 8.61 0.51 16.73
C ASP A 171 8.42 0.03 18.18
N SER A 172 7.42 -0.77 18.47
CA SER A 172 7.18 -1.19 19.85
C SER A 172 7.72 -2.58 20.20
N PHE A 173 8.30 -3.30 19.27
CA PHE A 173 9.12 -4.44 19.61
C PHE A 173 10.47 -3.88 20.05
N GLY A 174 10.67 -3.69 21.35
CA GLY A 174 11.84 -3.07 21.97
C GLY A 174 13.18 -3.56 21.46
N SER A 175 13.48 -3.26 20.22
CA SER A 175 14.79 -3.40 19.61
C SER A 175 15.72 -2.48 20.38
N LYS A 176 16.41 -3.01 21.39
CA LYS A 176 17.58 -2.37 21.93
C LYS A 176 18.59 -2.28 20.80
N LYS A 177 18.61 -1.15 20.08
CA LYS A 177 19.77 -0.80 19.27
C LYS A 177 21.00 -0.97 20.15
N LYS A 178 21.83 -1.96 19.85
CA LYS A 178 23.16 -2.05 20.43
C LYS A 178 23.86 -0.72 20.08
N LYS A 179 24.18 0.06 21.13
CA LYS A 179 25.14 1.15 21.04
C LYS A 179 26.51 0.58 20.77
#